data_5053bb71be39940517ffc4954060f5da
#
_entry.id   5053bb71be39940517ffc4954060f5da
#
_cell.length_a   1.000
_cell.length_b   1.000
_cell.length_c   1.000
_cell.angle_alpha   90.00
_cell.angle_beta   90.00
_cell.angle_gamma   90.00
#
_symmetry.space_group_name_H-M   'P 1'
#
loop_
_entity.id
_entity.type
_entity.pdbx_description
1 polymer ?
#
loop_
_entity_poly.entity_id
_entity_poly.type
_entity_poly.pdbx_seq_one_letter_code
_entity_poly.pdbx_strand_id
1 'polypeptide(L)'
;MDEGEVVTLIGANGAGKSTTLNTVAGLLRPREGSIHFGGKDLARVHASDMVKHGMALCPEGRRIFQQMTVLENLEMGGFTRPDKEIPGSIEQMFELFPRLKERQKQIAGTLSGGEQQMLAMGRALMSKPKLLMLDEPSMGLAPLLVEQIFEIVLKLNQAGTTILLVEQNAQMALSIANRAYVLETGHVVKEGSADALMHDDAVRKAYLG
;
A
#
# COMPACT_ATOMS: atom_id res chain seq x y z
N MET A 1 -1.24 11.47 10.10
CA MET A 1 -0.88 10.11 10.55
C MET A 1 0.51 10.16 11.17
N ASP A 2 0.72 9.36 12.18
CA ASP A 2 1.97 9.32 12.95
C ASP A 2 2.88 8.17 12.45
N GLU A 3 4.19 8.22 12.80
CA GLU A 3 5.12 7.14 12.43
C GLU A 3 4.70 5.82 13.09
N GLY A 4 4.74 4.72 12.34
CA GLY A 4 4.34 3.40 12.81
C GLY A 4 2.82 3.17 12.90
N GLU A 5 2.01 4.09 12.40
CA GLU A 5 0.55 3.97 12.34
C GLU A 5 0.09 3.23 11.08
N VAL A 6 -0.96 2.41 11.22
CA VAL A 6 -1.78 1.98 10.09
C VAL A 6 -3.01 2.87 10.03
N VAL A 7 -3.15 3.64 8.96
CA VAL A 7 -4.33 4.47 8.70
C VAL A 7 -5.04 3.94 7.47
N THR A 8 -6.37 3.83 7.54
CA THR A 8 -7.15 3.38 6.38
C THR A 8 -8.12 4.44 5.88
N LEU A 9 -8.27 4.49 4.55
CA LEU A 9 -9.34 5.24 3.89
C LEU A 9 -10.39 4.23 3.42
N ILE A 10 -11.60 4.34 3.94
CA ILE A 10 -12.74 3.51 3.54
C ILE A 10 -13.80 4.37 2.83
N GLY A 11 -14.60 3.74 1.98
CA GLY A 11 -15.64 4.43 1.23
C GLY A 11 -16.03 3.66 -0.03
N ALA A 12 -17.16 4.00 -0.62
CA ALA A 12 -17.65 3.38 -1.85
C ALA A 12 -16.69 3.60 -3.04
N ASN A 13 -16.88 2.85 -4.12
CA ASN A 13 -16.18 3.09 -5.37
C ASN A 13 -16.51 4.49 -5.88
N GLY A 14 -15.48 5.22 -6.33
CA GLY A 14 -15.61 6.61 -6.75
C GLY A 14 -15.62 7.65 -5.61
N ALA A 15 -15.50 7.24 -4.34
CA ALA A 15 -15.46 8.17 -3.21
C ALA A 15 -14.20 9.08 -3.18
N GLY A 16 -13.17 8.77 -3.99
CA GLY A 16 -11.94 9.57 -4.05
C GLY A 16 -10.73 8.93 -3.37
N LYS A 17 -10.81 7.70 -2.89
CA LYS A 17 -9.75 7.00 -2.16
C LYS A 17 -8.44 6.93 -2.96
N SER A 18 -8.46 6.31 -4.16
CA SER A 18 -7.28 6.21 -5.04
C SER A 18 -6.81 7.57 -5.55
N THR A 19 -7.72 8.53 -5.73
CA THR A 19 -7.36 9.92 -6.07
C THR A 19 -6.53 10.54 -4.95
N THR A 20 -6.91 10.34 -3.70
CA THR A 20 -6.16 10.80 -2.53
C THR A 20 -4.77 10.17 -2.50
N LEU A 21 -4.66 8.82 -2.63
CA LEU A 21 -3.37 8.15 -2.68
C LEU A 21 -2.48 8.67 -3.82
N ASN A 22 -3.04 8.79 -5.02
CA ASN A 22 -2.30 9.28 -6.19
C ASN A 22 -1.84 10.73 -6.01
N THR A 23 -2.61 11.54 -5.30
CA THR A 23 -2.23 12.92 -4.98
C THR A 23 -1.08 12.94 -3.96
N VAL A 24 -1.17 12.14 -2.90
CA VAL A 24 -0.10 11.99 -1.91
C VAL A 24 1.17 11.42 -2.54
N ALA A 25 1.05 10.49 -3.48
CA ALA A 25 2.17 9.91 -4.23
C ALA A 25 2.76 10.85 -5.31
N GLY A 26 2.20 12.07 -5.50
CA GLY A 26 2.68 13.02 -6.50
C GLY A 26 2.33 12.69 -7.95
N LEU A 27 1.48 11.68 -8.19
CA LEU A 27 0.96 11.34 -9.50
C LEU A 27 -0.11 12.32 -9.97
N LEU A 28 -0.84 12.91 -9.04
CA LEU A 28 -1.77 14.01 -9.25
C LEU A 28 -1.30 15.22 -8.43
N ARG A 29 -1.58 16.42 -8.93
CA ARG A 29 -1.29 17.65 -8.18
C ARG A 29 -2.52 18.09 -7.41
N PRO A 30 -2.39 18.44 -6.12
CA PRO A 30 -3.49 19.05 -5.39
C PRO A 30 -3.83 20.41 -6.04
N ARG A 31 -5.10 20.71 -6.16
CA ARG A 31 -5.56 22.01 -6.63
C ARG A 31 -5.33 23.10 -5.57
N GLU A 32 -5.54 22.74 -4.33
CA GLU A 32 -5.42 23.60 -3.14
C GLU A 32 -4.85 22.79 -1.98
N GLY A 33 -4.35 23.46 -0.96
CA GLY A 33 -3.81 22.83 0.23
C GLY A 33 -2.34 22.44 0.10
N SER A 34 -1.85 21.64 1.03
CA SER A 34 -0.46 21.19 1.13
C SER A 34 -0.36 19.72 1.53
N ILE A 35 0.76 19.09 1.21
CA ILE A 35 1.09 17.71 1.58
C ILE A 35 2.41 17.74 2.33
N HIS A 36 2.40 17.40 3.62
CA HIS A 36 3.61 17.38 4.43
C HIS A 36 4.02 15.97 4.79
N PHE A 37 5.29 15.63 4.59
CA PHE A 37 5.89 14.38 5.00
C PHE A 37 7.31 14.62 5.52
N GLY A 38 7.61 14.13 6.73
CA GLY A 38 8.91 14.33 7.37
C GLY A 38 9.30 15.82 7.49
N GLY A 39 8.34 16.70 7.76
CA GLY A 39 8.54 18.15 7.87
C GLY A 39 8.73 18.90 6.56
N LYS A 40 8.61 18.24 5.41
CA LYS A 40 8.74 18.86 4.08
C LYS A 40 7.40 18.95 3.37
N ASP A 41 7.13 20.06 2.69
CA ASP A 41 5.99 20.18 1.78
C ASP A 41 6.33 19.45 0.47
N LEU A 42 5.54 18.44 0.14
CA LEU A 42 5.70 17.60 -1.04
C LEU A 42 4.67 17.89 -2.15
N ALA A 43 3.79 18.88 -1.99
CA ALA A 43 2.72 19.16 -2.96
C ALA A 43 3.20 19.43 -4.39
N ARG A 44 4.47 19.84 -4.56
CA ARG A 44 5.09 20.10 -5.87
C ARG A 44 6.21 19.12 -6.23
N VAL A 45 6.50 18.14 -5.40
CA VAL A 45 7.51 17.12 -5.66
C VAL A 45 6.99 16.20 -6.76
N HIS A 46 7.86 15.82 -7.70
CA HIS A 46 7.50 14.90 -8.77
C HIS A 46 7.38 13.47 -8.23
N ALA A 47 6.45 12.69 -8.77
CA ALA A 47 6.20 11.31 -8.33
C ALA A 47 7.48 10.43 -8.31
N SER A 48 8.37 10.58 -9.30
CA SER A 48 9.65 9.87 -9.36
C SER A 48 10.58 10.14 -8.17
N ASP A 49 10.42 11.30 -7.51
CA ASP A 49 11.26 11.69 -6.38
C ASP A 49 10.62 11.34 -5.03
N MET A 50 9.32 10.99 -4.99
CA MET A 50 8.64 10.59 -3.75
C MET A 50 9.33 9.39 -3.08
N VAL A 51 9.83 8.44 -3.86
CA VAL A 51 10.59 7.28 -3.34
C VAL A 51 11.86 7.72 -2.59
N LYS A 52 12.56 8.76 -3.08
CA LYS A 52 13.74 9.33 -2.39
C LYS A 52 13.37 10.00 -1.06
N HIS A 53 12.13 10.41 -0.89
CA HIS A 53 11.61 10.92 0.38
C HIS A 53 11.13 9.82 1.33
N GLY A 54 11.18 8.55 0.91
CA GLY A 54 10.79 7.41 1.72
C GLY A 54 9.30 7.06 1.60
N MET A 55 8.66 7.40 0.49
CA MET A 55 7.26 7.07 0.22
C MET A 55 7.18 6.09 -0.95
N ALA A 56 6.46 4.98 -0.79
CA ALA A 56 6.21 4.04 -1.88
C ALA A 56 4.71 3.78 -2.03
N LEU A 57 4.28 3.63 -3.27
CA LEU A 57 2.91 3.29 -3.63
C LEU A 57 2.88 1.91 -4.29
N CYS A 58 2.03 1.02 -3.78
CA CYS A 58 1.56 -0.16 -4.47
C CYS A 58 0.17 0.17 -5.04
N PRO A 59 0.05 0.52 -6.32
CA PRO A 59 -1.21 0.98 -6.90
C PRO A 59 -2.15 -0.20 -7.17
N GLU A 60 -3.42 0.10 -7.34
CA GLU A 60 -4.43 -0.83 -7.84
C GLU A 60 -4.01 -1.49 -9.16
N GLY A 61 -4.41 -2.74 -9.35
CA GLY A 61 -4.11 -3.50 -10.57
C GLY A 61 -2.67 -4.02 -10.63
N ARG A 62 -1.97 -4.08 -9.48
CA ARG A 62 -0.65 -4.71 -9.30
C ARG A 62 0.49 -4.00 -10.02
N ARG A 63 0.32 -3.57 -11.29
CA ARG A 63 1.27 -2.79 -12.12
C ARG A 63 2.70 -3.36 -12.12
N ILE A 64 2.83 -4.70 -12.14
CA ILE A 64 4.12 -5.38 -12.29
C ILE A 64 4.66 -5.27 -13.72
N PHE A 65 5.96 -5.43 -13.90
CA PHE A 65 6.58 -5.55 -15.23
C PHE A 65 6.39 -6.98 -15.72
N GLN A 66 5.32 -7.22 -16.48
CA GLN A 66 4.86 -8.56 -16.86
C GLN A 66 5.86 -9.36 -17.69
N GLN A 67 6.72 -8.71 -18.46
CA GLN A 67 7.73 -9.36 -19.33
C GLN A 67 9.06 -9.62 -18.60
N MET A 68 9.22 -9.10 -17.40
CA MET A 68 10.39 -9.33 -16.55
C MET A 68 10.15 -10.53 -15.63
N THR A 69 11.24 -11.11 -15.15
CA THR A 69 11.19 -12.13 -14.10
C THR A 69 10.76 -11.53 -12.75
N VAL A 70 10.44 -12.39 -11.79
CA VAL A 70 10.18 -11.99 -10.40
C VAL A 70 11.38 -11.23 -9.83
N LEU A 71 12.60 -11.79 -10.02
CA LEU A 71 13.84 -11.18 -9.52
C LEU A 71 14.05 -9.78 -10.11
N GLU A 72 13.96 -9.63 -11.43
CA GLU A 72 14.12 -8.33 -12.11
C GLU A 72 13.09 -7.31 -11.65
N ASN A 73 11.83 -7.72 -11.39
CA ASN A 73 10.81 -6.84 -10.81
C ASN A 73 11.23 -6.32 -9.43
N LEU A 74 11.80 -7.19 -8.56
CA LEU A 74 12.29 -6.78 -7.25
C LEU A 74 13.47 -5.83 -7.38
N GLU A 75 14.47 -6.15 -8.22
CA GLU A 75 15.62 -5.28 -8.48
C GLU A 75 15.20 -3.88 -8.93
N MET A 76 14.22 -3.80 -9.84
CA MET A 76 13.65 -2.51 -10.28
C MET A 76 13.03 -1.70 -9.13
N GLY A 77 12.47 -2.36 -8.11
CA GLY A 77 11.95 -1.69 -6.92
C GLY A 77 13.04 -1.03 -6.07
N GLY A 78 14.27 -1.55 -6.14
CA GLY A 78 15.43 -1.04 -5.40
C GLY A 78 16.24 0.06 -6.12
N PHE A 79 15.80 0.57 -7.27
CA PHE A 79 16.58 1.45 -8.15
C PHE A 79 17.12 2.74 -7.47
N THR A 80 16.54 3.16 -6.35
CA THR A 80 17.02 4.31 -5.56
C THR A 80 18.00 3.93 -4.46
N ARG A 81 18.25 2.63 -4.26
CA ARG A 81 19.10 2.10 -3.19
C ARG A 81 20.51 1.83 -3.70
N PRO A 82 21.53 1.87 -2.83
CA PRO A 82 22.88 1.46 -3.19
C PRO A 82 22.92 -0.02 -3.64
N ASP A 83 23.63 -0.33 -4.73
CA ASP A 83 23.70 -1.68 -5.31
C ASP A 83 24.08 -2.77 -4.28
N LYS A 84 25.00 -2.43 -3.35
CA LYS A 84 25.43 -3.33 -2.27
C LYS A 84 24.31 -3.77 -1.31
N GLU A 85 23.21 -3.03 -1.25
CA GLU A 85 22.07 -3.33 -0.36
C GLU A 85 21.00 -4.19 -1.06
N ILE A 86 20.99 -4.23 -2.40
CA ILE A 86 19.97 -4.91 -3.19
C ILE A 86 19.88 -6.40 -2.86
N PRO A 87 21.00 -7.18 -2.83
CA PRO A 87 20.93 -8.60 -2.54
C PRO A 87 20.30 -8.92 -1.17
N GLY A 88 20.69 -8.20 -0.13
CA GLY A 88 20.11 -8.35 1.20
C GLY A 88 18.62 -7.98 1.27
N SER A 89 18.20 -6.96 0.50
CA SER A 89 16.79 -6.59 0.41
C SER A 89 15.97 -7.64 -0.32
N ILE A 90 16.51 -8.25 -1.37
CA ILE A 90 15.86 -9.35 -2.10
C ILE A 90 15.65 -10.56 -1.18
N GLU A 91 16.66 -10.96 -0.38
CA GLU A 91 16.48 -12.07 0.58
C GLU A 91 15.39 -11.75 1.61
N GLN A 92 15.30 -10.53 2.12
CA GLN A 92 14.21 -10.09 3.00
C GLN A 92 12.83 -10.23 2.31
N MET A 93 12.74 -9.88 1.02
CA MET A 93 11.48 -10.07 0.26
C MET A 93 11.15 -11.55 0.08
N PHE A 94 12.15 -12.40 -0.11
CA PHE A 94 11.95 -13.84 -0.23
C PHE A 94 11.57 -14.51 1.12
N GLU A 95 12.04 -13.96 2.24
CA GLU A 95 11.57 -14.39 3.57
C GLU A 95 10.11 -13.98 3.81
N LEU A 96 9.74 -12.77 3.41
CA LEU A 96 8.38 -12.26 3.55
C LEU A 96 7.39 -12.93 2.57
N PHE A 97 7.86 -13.26 1.37
CA PHE A 97 7.09 -13.86 0.28
C PHE A 97 7.78 -15.13 -0.26
N PRO A 98 7.76 -16.28 0.47
CA PRO A 98 8.51 -17.48 0.08
C PRO A 98 8.16 -17.99 -1.33
N ARG A 99 6.89 -17.82 -1.76
CA ARG A 99 6.45 -18.20 -3.12
C ARG A 99 7.19 -17.43 -4.22
N LEU A 100 7.59 -16.20 -3.97
CA LEU A 100 8.39 -15.44 -4.94
C LEU A 100 9.82 -16.01 -5.07
N LYS A 101 10.40 -16.53 -3.98
CA LYS A 101 11.69 -17.20 -3.99
C LYS A 101 11.68 -18.44 -4.90
N GLU A 102 10.66 -19.28 -4.75
CA GLU A 102 10.48 -20.50 -5.57
C GLU A 102 10.40 -20.18 -7.07
N ARG A 103 9.90 -18.99 -7.41
CA ARG A 103 9.59 -18.52 -8.76
C ARG A 103 10.47 -17.37 -9.24
N GLN A 104 11.60 -17.13 -8.61
CA GLN A 104 12.44 -15.96 -8.86
C GLN A 104 12.84 -15.75 -10.33
N LYS A 105 13.00 -16.85 -11.09
CA LYS A 105 13.34 -16.82 -12.52
C LYS A 105 12.12 -16.88 -13.45
N GLN A 106 10.91 -16.99 -12.91
CA GLN A 106 9.68 -17.07 -13.69
C GLN A 106 9.29 -15.67 -14.19
N ILE A 107 8.76 -15.62 -15.41
CA ILE A 107 8.21 -14.38 -16.00
C ILE A 107 6.97 -13.95 -15.20
N ALA A 108 6.99 -12.73 -14.69
CA ALA A 108 6.00 -12.23 -13.74
C ALA A 108 4.56 -12.22 -14.29
N GLY A 109 4.38 -12.03 -15.58
CA GLY A 109 3.06 -12.11 -16.22
C GLY A 109 2.40 -13.48 -16.17
N THR A 110 3.16 -14.55 -15.90
CA THR A 110 2.66 -15.94 -15.80
C THR A 110 2.32 -16.37 -14.36
N LEU A 111 2.53 -15.48 -13.38
CA LEU A 111 2.17 -15.72 -12.00
C LEU A 111 0.65 -15.69 -11.79
N SER A 112 0.16 -16.37 -10.75
CA SER A 112 -1.21 -16.20 -10.27
C SER A 112 -1.46 -14.76 -9.78
N GLY A 113 -2.74 -14.36 -9.70
CA GLY A 113 -3.09 -13.02 -9.26
C GLY A 113 -2.56 -12.66 -7.87
N GLY A 114 -2.57 -13.62 -6.93
CA GLY A 114 -2.02 -13.41 -5.59
C GLY A 114 -0.49 -13.28 -5.59
N GLU A 115 0.21 -14.10 -6.36
CA GLU A 115 1.67 -14.00 -6.52
C GLU A 115 2.08 -12.66 -7.16
N GLN A 116 1.30 -12.19 -8.16
CA GLN A 116 1.51 -10.87 -8.75
C GLN A 116 1.31 -9.74 -7.72
N GLN A 117 0.32 -9.88 -6.83
CA GLN A 117 0.09 -8.90 -5.76
C GLN A 117 1.24 -8.89 -4.76
N MET A 118 1.71 -10.07 -4.33
CA MET A 118 2.88 -10.19 -3.47
C MET A 118 4.13 -9.58 -4.12
N LEU A 119 4.31 -9.78 -5.44
CA LEU A 119 5.41 -9.19 -6.20
C LEU A 119 5.30 -7.67 -6.26
N ALA A 120 4.10 -7.11 -6.48
CA ALA A 120 3.88 -5.67 -6.49
C ALA A 120 4.22 -5.03 -5.13
N MET A 121 3.80 -5.66 -4.03
CA MET A 121 4.14 -5.23 -2.67
C MET A 121 5.64 -5.36 -2.40
N GLY A 122 6.24 -6.51 -2.73
CA GLY A 122 7.68 -6.73 -2.59
C GLY A 122 8.50 -5.69 -3.35
N ARG A 123 8.12 -5.38 -4.58
CA ARG A 123 8.77 -4.33 -5.38
C ARG A 123 8.67 -2.95 -4.72
N ALA A 124 7.53 -2.58 -4.15
CA ALA A 124 7.39 -1.32 -3.42
C ALA A 124 8.28 -1.29 -2.16
N LEU A 125 8.38 -2.41 -1.44
CA LEU A 125 9.18 -2.57 -0.24
C LEU A 125 10.69 -2.55 -0.48
N MET A 126 11.16 -2.90 -1.68
CA MET A 126 12.58 -2.84 -2.05
C MET A 126 13.18 -1.44 -1.89
N SER A 127 12.37 -0.38 -1.97
CA SER A 127 12.82 0.99 -1.71
C SER A 127 13.03 1.30 -0.22
N LYS A 128 12.67 0.39 0.71
CA LYS A 128 12.65 0.57 2.17
C LYS A 128 11.89 1.83 2.59
N PRO A 129 10.60 1.91 2.26
CA PRO A 129 9.81 3.12 2.50
C PRO A 129 9.56 3.32 3.99
N LYS A 130 9.49 4.60 4.42
CA LYS A 130 8.95 4.99 5.72
C LYS A 130 7.44 5.00 5.71
N LEU A 131 6.84 5.35 4.57
CA LEU A 131 5.40 5.29 4.31
C LEU A 131 5.13 4.39 3.11
N LEU A 132 4.43 3.29 3.34
CA LEU A 132 3.91 2.41 2.32
C LEU A 132 2.42 2.73 2.10
N MET A 133 2.08 3.07 0.86
CA MET A 133 0.70 3.30 0.44
C MET A 133 0.21 2.10 -0.36
N LEU A 134 -0.93 1.54 0.01
CA LEU A 134 -1.53 0.36 -0.60
C LEU A 134 -2.93 0.71 -1.13
N ASP A 135 -3.13 0.55 -2.43
CA ASP A 135 -4.42 0.83 -3.08
C ASP A 135 -5.12 -0.47 -3.44
N GLU A 136 -6.12 -0.83 -2.64
CA GLU A 136 -6.95 -2.03 -2.74
C GLU A 136 -6.13 -3.33 -2.93
N PRO A 137 -5.16 -3.61 -2.03
CA PRO A 137 -4.24 -4.74 -2.20
C PRO A 137 -4.93 -6.10 -2.16
N SER A 138 -6.13 -6.20 -1.61
CA SER A 138 -6.89 -7.46 -1.52
C SER A 138 -7.82 -7.71 -2.70
N MET A 139 -7.99 -6.73 -3.60
CA MET A 139 -9.02 -6.80 -4.65
C MET A 139 -8.79 -7.96 -5.62
N GLY A 140 -9.84 -8.76 -5.83
CA GLY A 140 -9.82 -9.89 -6.78
C GLY A 140 -8.95 -11.07 -6.33
N LEU A 141 -8.65 -11.18 -5.04
CA LEU A 141 -7.94 -12.31 -4.45
C LEU A 141 -8.90 -13.31 -3.80
N ALA A 142 -8.48 -14.57 -3.73
CA ALA A 142 -9.17 -15.58 -2.96
C ALA A 142 -9.08 -15.27 -1.44
N PRO A 143 -10.07 -15.65 -0.62
CA PRO A 143 -10.11 -15.29 0.81
C PRO A 143 -8.82 -15.58 1.59
N LEU A 144 -8.24 -16.76 1.39
CA LEU A 144 -6.97 -17.14 2.03
C LEU A 144 -5.81 -16.20 1.68
N LEU A 145 -5.77 -15.69 0.44
CA LEU A 145 -4.73 -14.75 0.00
C LEU A 145 -4.99 -13.35 0.57
N VAL A 146 -6.26 -12.98 0.74
CA VAL A 146 -6.63 -11.72 1.44
C VAL A 146 -6.08 -11.74 2.86
N GLU A 147 -6.34 -12.80 3.63
CA GLU A 147 -5.81 -12.97 4.98
C GLU A 147 -4.29 -12.86 5.02
N GLN A 148 -3.59 -13.54 4.10
CA GLN A 148 -2.12 -13.45 3.99
C GLN A 148 -1.62 -12.02 3.72
N ILE A 149 -2.30 -11.26 2.84
CA ILE A 149 -1.92 -9.85 2.57
C ILE A 149 -2.07 -9.00 3.83
N PHE A 150 -3.17 -9.15 4.58
CA PHE A 150 -3.38 -8.39 5.81
C PHE A 150 -2.40 -8.78 6.92
N GLU A 151 -2.04 -10.06 7.04
CA GLU A 151 -0.97 -10.51 7.94
C GLU A 151 0.39 -9.87 7.58
N ILE A 152 0.70 -9.76 6.28
CA ILE A 152 1.92 -9.11 5.81
C ILE A 152 1.89 -7.62 6.16
N VAL A 153 0.76 -6.94 5.95
CA VAL A 153 0.59 -5.53 6.34
C VAL A 153 0.88 -5.34 7.84
N LEU A 154 0.31 -6.20 8.69
CA LEU A 154 0.58 -6.18 10.14
C LEU A 154 2.06 -6.41 10.48
N LYS A 155 2.71 -7.40 9.86
CA LYS A 155 4.15 -7.67 10.05
C LYS A 155 5.01 -6.47 9.66
N LEU A 156 4.71 -5.82 8.55
CA LEU A 156 5.41 -4.63 8.08
C LEU A 156 5.25 -3.46 9.07
N ASN A 157 4.04 -3.27 9.58
CA ASN A 157 3.77 -2.24 10.57
C ASN A 157 4.49 -2.52 11.90
N GLN A 158 4.48 -3.75 12.40
CA GLN A 158 5.23 -4.17 13.59
C GLN A 158 6.75 -3.99 13.43
N ALA A 159 7.26 -4.06 12.20
CA ALA A 159 8.65 -3.75 11.87
C ALA A 159 8.93 -2.23 11.74
N GLY A 160 7.93 -1.36 12.01
CA GLY A 160 8.06 0.10 12.04
C GLY A 160 7.66 0.82 10.75
N THR A 161 7.12 0.12 9.75
CA THR A 161 6.63 0.78 8.53
C THR A 161 5.29 1.46 8.80
N THR A 162 5.18 2.75 8.47
CA THR A 162 3.90 3.47 8.46
C THR A 162 3.10 3.08 7.23
N ILE A 163 1.81 2.83 7.37
CA ILE A 163 0.98 2.29 6.27
C ILE A 163 -0.27 3.14 6.07
N LEU A 164 -0.48 3.60 4.84
CA LEU A 164 -1.74 4.18 4.39
C LEU A 164 -2.43 3.17 3.48
N LEU A 165 -3.52 2.61 3.98
CA LEU A 165 -4.26 1.54 3.32
C LEU A 165 -5.57 2.09 2.74
N VAL A 166 -5.82 1.85 1.48
CA VAL A 166 -7.13 2.03 0.85
C VAL A 166 -7.73 0.66 0.60
N GLU A 167 -8.93 0.43 1.07
CA GLU A 167 -9.62 -0.84 0.90
C GLU A 167 -11.11 -0.66 0.68
N GLN A 168 -11.70 -1.56 -0.08
CA GLN A 168 -13.14 -1.70 -0.22
C GLN A 168 -13.73 -2.55 0.91
N ASN A 169 -12.99 -3.57 1.36
CA ASN A 169 -13.36 -4.38 2.52
C ASN A 169 -13.08 -3.59 3.81
N ALA A 170 -14.06 -2.75 4.19
CA ALA A 170 -13.95 -1.88 5.34
C ALA A 170 -13.74 -2.66 6.65
N GLN A 171 -14.38 -3.83 6.81
CA GLN A 171 -14.24 -4.65 8.01
C GLN A 171 -12.80 -5.11 8.20
N MET A 172 -12.19 -5.67 7.16
CA MET A 172 -10.80 -6.10 7.21
C MET A 172 -9.84 -4.93 7.42
N ALA A 173 -10.06 -3.81 6.73
CA ALA A 173 -9.22 -2.62 6.87
C ALA A 173 -9.27 -2.06 8.29
N LEU A 174 -10.47 -1.93 8.88
CA LEU A 174 -10.64 -1.44 10.25
C LEU A 174 -10.06 -2.39 11.30
N SER A 175 -10.07 -3.72 11.04
CA SER A 175 -9.54 -4.70 12.00
C SER A 175 -8.03 -4.59 12.25
N ILE A 176 -7.28 -3.97 11.31
CA ILE A 176 -5.82 -3.83 11.42
C ILE A 176 -5.37 -2.37 11.56
N ALA A 177 -6.27 -1.41 11.35
CA ALA A 177 -5.92 0.00 11.39
C ALA A 177 -5.96 0.57 12.82
N ASN A 178 -5.14 1.58 13.06
CA ASN A 178 -5.20 2.40 14.28
C ASN A 178 -6.29 3.46 14.14
N ARG A 179 -6.36 4.11 12.97
CA ARG A 179 -7.34 5.17 12.64
C ARG A 179 -7.89 4.97 11.24
N ALA A 180 -9.07 5.55 11.02
CA ALA A 180 -9.67 5.52 9.70
C ALA A 180 -10.37 6.83 9.35
N TYR A 181 -10.47 7.07 8.04
CA TYR A 181 -11.23 8.14 7.42
C TYR A 181 -12.27 7.54 6.49
N VAL A 182 -13.51 7.97 6.63
CA VAL A 182 -14.61 7.58 5.74
C VAL A 182 -14.75 8.66 4.67
N LEU A 183 -14.60 8.27 3.40
CA LEU A 183 -14.74 9.17 2.25
C LEU A 183 -16.07 8.93 1.54
N GLU A 184 -16.77 10.01 1.25
CA GLU A 184 -17.95 10.04 0.38
C GLU A 184 -17.84 11.22 -0.59
N THR A 185 -17.94 10.92 -1.87
CA THR A 185 -17.95 11.93 -2.96
C THR A 185 -16.83 12.99 -2.83
N GLY A 186 -15.62 12.53 -2.52
CA GLY A 186 -14.43 13.39 -2.39
C GLY A 186 -14.27 14.12 -1.06
N HIS A 187 -15.14 13.88 -0.08
CA HIS A 187 -15.09 14.50 1.23
C HIS A 187 -14.87 13.48 2.34
N VAL A 188 -14.12 13.86 3.36
CA VAL A 188 -14.05 13.10 4.61
C VAL A 188 -15.32 13.41 5.40
N VAL A 189 -16.20 12.42 5.54
CA VAL A 189 -17.48 12.56 6.26
C VAL A 189 -17.37 12.10 7.71
N LYS A 190 -16.39 11.24 8.01
CA LYS A 190 -16.14 10.75 9.37
C LYS A 190 -14.68 10.36 9.53
N GLU A 191 -14.16 10.55 10.74
CA GLU A 191 -12.82 10.13 11.11
C GLU A 191 -12.77 9.72 12.58
N GLY A 192 -11.82 8.84 12.94
CA GLY A 192 -11.65 8.41 14.32
C GLY A 192 -10.74 7.19 14.46
N SER A 193 -10.67 6.64 15.66
CA SER A 193 -10.01 5.35 15.85
C SER A 193 -10.77 4.28 15.08
N ALA A 194 -10.04 3.30 14.55
CA ALA A 194 -10.65 2.20 13.79
C ALA A 194 -11.66 1.43 14.62
N ASP A 195 -11.37 1.24 15.92
CA ASP A 195 -12.29 0.58 16.87
C ASP A 195 -13.61 1.36 17.01
N ALA A 196 -13.56 2.69 17.20
CA ALA A 196 -14.76 3.51 17.29
C ALA A 196 -15.59 3.47 16.02
N LEU A 197 -14.94 3.51 14.84
CA LEU A 197 -15.63 3.45 13.55
C LEU A 197 -16.20 2.04 13.25
N MET A 198 -15.56 0.99 13.74
CA MET A 198 -16.08 -0.38 13.62
C MET A 198 -17.40 -0.57 14.38
N HIS A 199 -17.61 0.16 15.48
CA HIS A 199 -18.81 0.10 16.32
C HIS A 199 -19.83 1.20 15.98
N ASP A 200 -19.54 2.09 15.03
CA ASP A 200 -20.42 3.17 14.63
C ASP A 200 -21.57 2.66 13.76
N ASP A 201 -22.82 2.94 14.14
CA ASP A 201 -24.01 2.43 13.47
C ASP A 201 -24.13 2.87 12.00
N ALA A 202 -23.72 4.12 11.69
CA ALA A 202 -23.76 4.62 10.31
C ALA A 202 -22.72 3.93 9.44
N VAL A 203 -21.49 3.76 9.95
CA VAL A 203 -20.41 3.05 9.27
C VAL A 203 -20.76 1.58 9.07
N ARG A 204 -21.29 0.93 10.11
CA ARG A 204 -21.72 -0.46 10.03
C ARG A 204 -22.77 -0.67 8.95
N LYS A 205 -23.81 0.16 8.95
CA LYS A 205 -24.91 0.05 7.99
C LYS A 205 -24.48 0.32 6.54
N ALA A 206 -23.50 1.23 6.34
CA ALA A 206 -23.06 1.62 5.01
C ALA A 206 -21.94 0.74 4.43
N TYR A 207 -21.05 0.19 5.28
CA TYR A 207 -19.77 -0.39 4.82
C TYR A 207 -19.42 -1.76 5.45
N LEU A 208 -20.07 -2.17 6.55
CA LEU A 208 -19.73 -3.45 7.22
C LEU A 208 -20.80 -4.53 7.00
N GLY A 209 -21.89 -4.21 6.30
CA GLY A 209 -22.90 -5.10 5.76
C GLY A 209 -23.87 -5.63 6.76
#